data_a81f92484ffca0f961dacf8012c44418
#
_entry.id   a81f92484ffca0f961dacf8012c44418
#
_cell.length_a   1.000
_cell.length_b   1.000
_cell.length_c   1.000
_cell.angle_alpha   90.00
_cell.angle_beta   90.00
_cell.angle_gamma   90.00
#
_symmetry.space_group_name_H-M   'P 1'
#
loop_
_entity.id
_entity.type
_entity.pdbx_description
1 polymer ?
#
loop_
_entity_poly.entity_id
_entity_poly.type
_entity_poly.pdbx_seq_one_letter_code
_entity_poly.pdbx_strand_id
1 'polypeptide(L)'
;MKKLTKMQQKVYDYIAQFMTKWGYPPSVREICAELNFKSPSTAHFHILNLEKKGYLEHDAGKGRAIRLKGEAQTAPAVPVAPAAPSNAVDFMEERDARENRIPIVGNVAAGSPILAQECVEDYLTFDTGSRSGDFFALRVRGESMLGVGILPDDLVVVRRQQTANNGEIVVALIGDEATVKTFKKQNGEIWLLPANPDYQPIDGRECEVLGKVVAVVRQY
;
A
#
# COMPACT_ATOMS: atom_id res chain seq x y z
N MET A 1 6.94 -30.93 12.02
CA MET A 1 5.94 -29.92 11.63
C MET A 1 4.95 -29.71 12.78
N LYS A 2 4.61 -28.49 13.15
CA LYS A 2 3.66 -28.20 14.23
C LYS A 2 2.23 -28.47 13.75
N LYS A 3 1.42 -29.14 14.59
CA LYS A 3 0.03 -29.53 14.26
C LYS A 3 -0.82 -28.35 13.80
N LEU A 4 -1.56 -28.49 12.70
CA LEU A 4 -2.48 -27.48 12.18
C LEU A 4 -3.80 -27.50 12.95
N THR A 5 -4.43 -26.33 13.07
CA THR A 5 -5.83 -26.24 13.52
C THR A 5 -6.76 -26.65 12.37
N LYS A 6 -8.01 -27.01 12.67
CA LYS A 6 -8.98 -27.41 11.64
C LYS A 6 -9.14 -26.37 10.53
N MET A 7 -9.08 -25.06 10.89
CA MET A 7 -9.22 -23.99 9.91
C MET A 7 -7.94 -23.80 9.09
N GLN A 8 -6.76 -23.89 9.71
CA GLN A 8 -5.49 -23.85 9.01
C GLN A 8 -5.35 -25.01 8.03
N GLN A 9 -5.83 -26.20 8.40
CA GLN A 9 -5.88 -27.35 7.50
C GLN A 9 -6.74 -27.05 6.27
N LYS A 10 -7.95 -26.51 6.43
CA LYS A 10 -8.81 -26.13 5.30
C LYS A 10 -8.16 -25.12 4.36
N VAL A 11 -7.50 -24.10 4.93
CA VAL A 11 -6.77 -23.09 4.12
C VAL A 11 -5.64 -23.74 3.34
N TYR A 12 -4.87 -24.62 3.97
CA TYR A 12 -3.77 -25.33 3.33
C TYR A 12 -4.27 -26.27 2.22
N ASP A 13 -5.30 -27.06 2.49
CA ASP A 13 -5.90 -28.00 1.54
C ASP A 13 -6.45 -27.26 0.30
N TYR A 14 -7.11 -26.13 0.52
CA TYR A 14 -7.62 -25.31 -0.58
C TYR A 14 -6.46 -24.75 -1.44
N ILE A 15 -5.41 -24.21 -0.83
CA ILE A 15 -4.24 -23.70 -1.54
C ILE A 15 -3.58 -24.82 -2.36
N ALA A 16 -3.39 -26.01 -1.77
CA ALA A 16 -2.81 -27.15 -2.43
C ALA A 16 -3.64 -27.63 -3.63
N GLN A 17 -4.96 -27.76 -3.46
CA GLN A 17 -5.89 -28.16 -4.53
C GLN A 17 -5.93 -27.12 -5.66
N PHE A 18 -5.94 -25.83 -5.31
CA PHE A 18 -5.95 -24.74 -6.27
C PHE A 18 -4.66 -24.76 -7.12
N MET A 19 -3.50 -24.90 -6.45
CA MET A 19 -2.21 -24.99 -7.14
C MET A 19 -2.09 -26.22 -8.04
N THR A 20 -2.62 -27.36 -7.62
CA THR A 20 -2.66 -28.58 -8.44
C THR A 20 -3.55 -28.40 -9.67
N LYS A 21 -4.67 -27.69 -9.53
CA LYS A 21 -5.64 -27.49 -10.62
C LYS A 21 -5.21 -26.41 -11.62
N TRP A 22 -4.65 -25.30 -11.13
CA TRP A 22 -4.42 -24.10 -11.92
C TRP A 22 -2.92 -23.78 -12.13
N GLY A 23 -2.01 -24.48 -11.46
CA GLY A 23 -0.57 -24.27 -11.59
C GLY A 23 0.00 -23.01 -10.91
N TYR A 24 -0.83 -22.23 -10.22
CA TYR A 24 -0.45 -21.02 -9.49
C TYR A 24 -1.23 -20.91 -8.17
N PRO A 25 -0.73 -20.18 -7.16
CA PRO A 25 -1.42 -20.04 -5.87
C PRO A 25 -2.66 -19.13 -5.97
N PRO A 26 -3.70 -19.41 -5.16
CA PRO A 26 -4.89 -18.56 -5.08
C PRO A 26 -4.56 -17.21 -4.43
N SER A 27 -5.29 -16.18 -4.82
CA SER A 27 -5.27 -14.88 -4.15
C SER A 27 -5.98 -14.96 -2.79
N VAL A 28 -5.68 -13.99 -1.91
CA VAL A 28 -6.37 -13.87 -0.60
C VAL A 28 -7.89 -13.75 -0.76
N ARG A 29 -8.36 -13.08 -1.83
CA ARG A 29 -9.80 -12.94 -2.13
C ARG A 29 -10.45 -14.26 -2.51
N GLU A 30 -9.77 -15.08 -3.30
CA GLU A 30 -10.25 -16.43 -3.68
C GLU A 30 -10.32 -17.34 -2.46
N ILE A 31 -9.33 -17.27 -1.55
CA ILE A 31 -9.35 -17.99 -0.27
C ILE A 31 -10.52 -17.52 0.59
N CYS A 32 -10.79 -16.22 0.66
CA CYS A 32 -11.91 -15.66 1.40
C CYS A 32 -13.25 -16.12 0.83
N ALA A 33 -13.42 -16.09 -0.48
CA ALA A 33 -14.65 -16.48 -1.14
C ALA A 33 -14.97 -17.97 -0.90
N GLU A 34 -13.98 -18.84 -1.09
CA GLU A 34 -14.15 -20.28 -0.93
C GLU A 34 -14.42 -20.70 0.52
N LEU A 35 -13.68 -20.11 1.46
CA LEU A 35 -13.78 -20.49 2.87
C LEU A 35 -14.76 -19.61 3.67
N ASN A 36 -15.52 -18.75 2.98
CA ASN A 36 -16.51 -17.84 3.58
C ASN A 36 -15.94 -16.99 4.73
N PHE A 37 -14.73 -16.48 4.57
CA PHE A 37 -14.17 -15.54 5.53
C PHE A 37 -14.81 -14.16 5.38
N LYS A 38 -15.23 -13.58 6.50
CA LYS A 38 -15.84 -12.24 6.53
C LYS A 38 -14.85 -11.10 6.20
N SER A 39 -13.54 -11.37 6.25
CA SER A 39 -12.51 -10.36 6.05
C SER A 39 -11.25 -10.97 5.44
N PRO A 40 -10.60 -10.28 4.47
CA PRO A 40 -9.31 -10.69 3.92
C PRO A 40 -8.22 -10.84 4.97
N SER A 41 -8.28 -10.08 6.06
CA SER A 41 -7.35 -10.15 7.19
C SER A 41 -7.36 -11.53 7.86
N THR A 42 -8.51 -12.20 7.91
CA THR A 42 -8.63 -13.56 8.47
C THR A 42 -7.88 -14.58 7.59
N ALA A 43 -8.02 -14.50 6.28
CA ALA A 43 -7.28 -15.37 5.37
C ALA A 43 -5.77 -15.11 5.46
N HIS A 44 -5.37 -13.85 5.49
CA HIS A 44 -3.96 -13.45 5.63
C HIS A 44 -3.35 -13.96 6.94
N PHE A 45 -4.07 -13.84 8.04
CA PHE A 45 -3.66 -14.39 9.34
C PHE A 45 -3.41 -15.92 9.28
N HIS A 46 -4.27 -16.67 8.59
CA HIS A 46 -4.08 -18.12 8.43
C HIS A 46 -2.89 -18.46 7.55
N ILE A 47 -2.67 -17.71 6.45
CA ILE A 47 -1.51 -17.86 5.57
C ILE A 47 -0.22 -17.63 6.35
N LEU A 48 -0.08 -16.50 7.07
CA LEU A 48 1.09 -16.20 7.90
C LEU A 48 1.36 -17.27 8.98
N ASN A 49 0.31 -17.85 9.56
CA ASN A 49 0.47 -18.94 10.52
C ASN A 49 0.94 -20.24 9.86
N LEU A 50 0.52 -20.52 8.64
CA LEU A 50 1.00 -21.67 7.85
C LEU A 50 2.47 -21.50 7.48
N GLU A 51 2.89 -20.30 7.13
CA GLU A 51 4.30 -19.93 6.88
C GLU A 51 5.15 -20.12 8.15
N LYS A 52 4.73 -19.53 9.27
CA LYS A 52 5.40 -19.69 10.58
C LYS A 52 5.51 -21.14 11.04
N LYS A 53 4.59 -21.99 10.63
CA LYS A 53 4.62 -23.44 10.91
C LYS A 53 5.42 -24.23 9.89
N GLY A 54 5.88 -23.60 8.80
CA GLY A 54 6.70 -24.19 7.75
C GLY A 54 5.94 -25.06 6.76
N TYR A 55 4.66 -24.81 6.53
CA TYR A 55 3.84 -25.46 5.51
C TYR A 55 3.81 -24.69 4.19
N LEU A 56 3.99 -23.37 4.26
CA LEU A 56 4.08 -22.48 3.12
C LEU A 56 5.41 -21.72 3.18
N GLU A 57 5.92 -21.32 2.02
CA GLU A 57 7.05 -20.40 1.88
C GLU A 57 6.59 -19.21 1.05
N HIS A 58 6.99 -18.01 1.48
CA HIS A 58 6.77 -16.78 0.73
C HIS A 58 8.05 -16.40 0.01
N ASP A 59 7.99 -16.23 -1.30
CA ASP A 59 9.15 -15.77 -2.09
C ASP A 59 9.16 -14.24 -2.03
N ALA A 60 10.05 -13.69 -1.24
CA ALA A 60 10.19 -12.24 -1.07
C ALA A 60 10.57 -11.61 -2.42
N GLY A 61 9.59 -11.02 -3.11
CA GLY A 61 9.80 -10.31 -4.38
C GLY A 61 8.75 -10.57 -5.47
N LYS A 62 7.79 -11.46 -5.25
CA LYS A 62 6.73 -11.72 -6.24
C LYS A 62 5.36 -11.77 -5.57
N GLY A 63 4.45 -10.92 -5.98
CA GLY A 63 3.13 -10.70 -5.37
C GLY A 63 2.13 -11.87 -5.33
N ARG A 64 2.53 -13.08 -5.77
CA ARG A 64 1.78 -14.34 -5.65
C ARG A 64 2.73 -15.50 -5.34
N ALA A 65 3.62 -15.32 -4.39
CA ALA A 65 4.72 -16.25 -4.15
C ALA A 65 4.50 -17.16 -2.95
N ILE A 66 3.31 -17.75 -2.81
CA ILE A 66 3.06 -18.84 -1.87
C ILE A 66 3.50 -20.14 -2.53
N ARG A 67 4.45 -20.86 -1.91
CA ARG A 67 4.87 -22.22 -2.31
C ARG A 67 4.58 -23.22 -1.20
N LEU A 68 4.17 -24.42 -1.57
CA LEU A 68 4.03 -25.54 -0.63
C LEU A 68 5.42 -26.08 -0.29
N LYS A 69 5.73 -26.17 0.98
CA LYS A 69 6.99 -26.76 1.43
C LYS A 69 6.86 -28.29 1.42
N GLY A 70 7.45 -28.94 0.44
CA GLY A 70 7.49 -30.40 0.39
C GLY A 70 7.31 -31.05 -0.99
N GLU A 71 7.07 -30.32 -2.05
CA GLU A 71 7.06 -30.87 -3.40
C GLU A 71 8.39 -30.55 -4.09
N ALA A 72 9.26 -31.57 -4.15
CA ALA A 72 10.39 -31.59 -5.06
C ALA A 72 9.88 -31.48 -6.50
N GLN A 73 10.51 -30.63 -7.27
CA GLN A 73 10.27 -30.41 -8.70
C GLN A 73 10.17 -31.74 -9.48
N THR A 74 9.00 -32.04 -9.99
CA THR A 74 8.83 -32.78 -11.22
C THR A 74 7.95 -31.94 -12.12
N ALA A 75 8.59 -31.09 -12.91
CA ALA A 75 7.94 -30.46 -14.04
C ALA A 75 7.71 -31.53 -15.12
N PRO A 76 6.47 -31.80 -15.55
CA PRO A 76 6.28 -32.47 -16.82
C PRO A 76 6.54 -31.45 -17.93
N ALA A 77 7.51 -31.74 -18.78
CA ALA A 77 7.70 -31.07 -20.04
C ALA A 77 6.45 -31.26 -20.89
N VAL A 78 5.68 -30.19 -21.15
CA VAL A 78 4.60 -30.19 -22.11
C VAL A 78 5.18 -29.82 -23.49
N PRO A 79 4.80 -30.54 -24.57
CA PRO A 79 5.31 -30.27 -25.93
C PRO A 79 4.86 -28.90 -26.41
N VAL A 80 5.79 -28.19 -27.02
CA VAL A 80 5.58 -26.89 -27.63
C VAL A 80 4.67 -27.07 -28.87
N ALA A 81 3.44 -26.60 -28.79
CA ALA A 81 2.60 -26.36 -29.97
C ALA A 81 2.87 -24.92 -30.48
N PRO A 82 2.79 -24.67 -31.81
CA PRO A 82 3.27 -23.42 -32.39
C PRO A 82 2.45 -22.21 -31.95
N ALA A 83 3.17 -21.14 -31.67
CA ALA A 83 2.72 -19.88 -31.10
C ALA A 83 1.61 -19.22 -31.93
N ALA A 84 0.47 -19.01 -31.30
CA ALA A 84 -0.41 -17.90 -31.62
C ALA A 84 0.20 -16.60 -31.05
N PRO A 85 -0.02 -15.41 -31.63
CA PRO A 85 0.63 -14.19 -31.22
C PRO A 85 0.25 -13.86 -29.76
N SER A 86 1.21 -13.97 -28.88
CA SER A 86 1.04 -13.68 -27.46
C SER A 86 0.92 -12.17 -27.27
N ASN A 87 -0.18 -11.73 -26.69
CA ASN A 87 -0.34 -10.41 -26.10
C ASN A 87 0.60 -10.25 -24.88
N ALA A 88 1.90 -10.32 -25.10
CA ALA A 88 2.91 -10.10 -24.06
C ALA A 88 2.88 -8.66 -23.51
N VAL A 89 2.20 -7.75 -24.21
CA VAL A 89 2.01 -6.35 -23.83
C VAL A 89 1.05 -6.23 -22.65
N ASP A 90 -0.01 -7.05 -22.59
CA ASP A 90 -1.03 -6.99 -21.51
C ASP A 90 -0.49 -7.37 -20.13
N PHE A 91 0.47 -8.30 -20.06
CA PHE A 91 1.03 -8.73 -18.76
C PHE A 91 2.04 -7.76 -18.16
N MET A 92 2.68 -6.93 -18.97
CA MET A 92 3.55 -5.86 -18.47
C MET A 92 2.72 -4.66 -17.99
N GLU A 93 1.68 -4.26 -18.73
CA GLU A 93 0.77 -3.18 -18.32
C GLU A 93 0.02 -3.50 -17.01
N GLU A 94 -0.40 -4.75 -16.77
CA GLU A 94 -1.04 -5.14 -15.50
C GLU A 94 -0.06 -5.17 -14.32
N ARG A 95 1.23 -5.41 -14.53
CA ARG A 95 2.26 -5.35 -13.47
C ARG A 95 2.57 -3.91 -13.10
N ASP A 96 2.81 -3.06 -14.09
CA ASP A 96 3.07 -1.64 -13.90
C ASP A 96 1.85 -0.94 -13.26
N ALA A 97 0.62 -1.32 -13.66
CA ALA A 97 -0.60 -0.78 -13.07
C ALA A 97 -0.81 -1.14 -11.59
N ARG A 98 -0.21 -2.23 -11.08
CA ARG A 98 -0.31 -2.62 -9.66
C ARG A 98 0.81 -2.03 -8.81
N GLU A 99 2.01 -1.89 -9.36
CA GLU A 99 3.16 -1.27 -8.68
C GLU A 99 2.98 0.24 -8.55
N ASN A 100 2.18 0.86 -9.43
CA ASN A 100 1.91 2.31 -9.45
C ASN A 100 0.60 2.71 -8.76
N ARG A 101 -0.05 1.82 -7.99
CA ARG A 101 -1.28 2.14 -7.27
C ARG A 101 -0.98 2.67 -5.87
N ILE A 102 -1.21 3.96 -5.70
CA ILE A 102 -1.06 4.67 -4.42
C ILE A 102 -2.43 4.73 -3.74
N PRO A 103 -2.57 4.27 -2.47
CA PRO A 103 -3.83 4.38 -1.73
C PRO A 103 -4.16 5.85 -1.46
N ILE A 104 -5.40 6.25 -1.74
CA ILE A 104 -5.97 7.53 -1.32
C ILE A 104 -6.55 7.33 0.08
N VAL A 105 -6.03 8.07 1.04
CA VAL A 105 -6.44 8.00 2.44
C VAL A 105 -7.41 9.14 2.73
N GLY A 106 -8.59 8.81 3.25
CA GLY A 106 -9.63 9.80 3.52
C GLY A 106 -9.45 10.48 4.87
N ASN A 107 -9.36 9.70 5.91
CA ASN A 107 -9.19 10.22 7.28
C ASN A 107 -7.94 9.60 7.92
N VAL A 108 -7.09 10.46 8.47
CA VAL A 108 -5.92 10.02 9.23
C VAL A 108 -6.23 10.31 10.69
N ALA A 109 -6.34 9.25 11.49
CA ALA A 109 -6.55 9.37 12.93
C ALA A 109 -5.28 9.02 13.70
N ALA A 110 -5.04 9.70 14.80
CA ALA A 110 -3.93 9.40 15.70
C ALA A 110 -4.04 7.95 16.22
N GLY A 111 -2.90 7.25 16.23
CA GLY A 111 -2.81 5.87 16.75
C GLY A 111 -3.21 4.76 15.77
N SER A 112 -3.78 5.07 14.61
CA SER A 112 -4.04 4.08 13.56
C SER A 112 -2.97 4.14 12.47
N PRO A 113 -2.50 2.98 11.94
CA PRO A 113 -1.59 2.99 10.80
C PRO A 113 -2.26 3.71 9.61
N ILE A 114 -1.60 4.70 9.02
CA ILE A 114 -2.12 5.51 7.88
C ILE A 114 -2.59 4.63 6.71
N LEU A 115 -1.95 3.51 6.50
CA LEU A 115 -2.28 2.53 5.46
C LEU A 115 -3.19 1.40 5.97
N ALA A 116 -3.85 1.59 7.13
CA ALA A 116 -4.88 0.66 7.55
C ALA A 116 -6.01 0.65 6.50
N GLN A 117 -6.53 -0.54 6.21
CA GLN A 117 -7.53 -0.74 5.16
C GLN A 117 -8.82 0.06 5.41
N GLU A 118 -9.07 0.44 6.65
CA GLU A 118 -10.20 1.26 7.10
C GLU A 118 -10.05 2.74 6.70
N CYS A 119 -8.83 3.19 6.41
CA CYS A 119 -8.52 4.57 6.02
C CYS A 119 -8.43 4.77 4.50
N VAL A 120 -8.39 3.68 3.71
CA VAL A 120 -8.23 3.75 2.25
C VAL A 120 -9.60 3.88 1.59
N GLU A 121 -9.84 5.01 0.94
CA GLU A 121 -11.09 5.29 0.21
C GLU A 121 -11.02 4.83 -1.25
N ASP A 122 -9.87 4.99 -1.90
CA ASP A 122 -9.68 4.69 -3.32
C ASP A 122 -8.17 4.52 -3.63
N TYR A 123 -7.82 4.35 -4.90
CA TYR A 123 -6.45 4.23 -5.37
C TYR A 123 -6.18 5.17 -6.54
N LEU A 124 -5.04 5.85 -6.48
CA LEU A 124 -4.49 6.66 -7.56
C LEU A 124 -3.43 5.86 -8.31
N THR A 125 -3.54 5.76 -9.64
CA THR A 125 -2.45 5.28 -10.47
C THR A 125 -1.46 6.43 -10.70
N PHE A 126 -0.25 6.31 -10.16
CA PHE A 126 0.78 7.34 -10.23
C PHE A 126 2.17 6.70 -10.32
N ASP A 127 2.92 7.06 -11.34
CA ASP A 127 4.29 6.59 -11.49
C ASP A 127 5.22 7.31 -10.50
N THR A 128 5.72 6.59 -9.52
CA THR A 128 6.70 7.09 -8.56
C THR A 128 8.10 7.16 -9.15
N GLY A 129 8.32 6.67 -10.36
CA GLY A 129 9.62 6.55 -11.01
C GLY A 129 10.57 5.65 -10.20
N SER A 130 11.83 6.07 -10.10
CA SER A 130 12.84 5.36 -9.30
C SER A 130 12.79 5.66 -7.80
N ARG A 131 11.74 6.36 -7.30
CA ARG A 131 11.61 6.68 -5.88
C ARG A 131 11.16 5.44 -5.11
N SER A 132 12.03 4.96 -4.23
CA SER A 132 11.70 3.87 -3.30
C SER A 132 10.97 4.40 -2.07
N GLY A 133 10.12 3.57 -1.47
CA GLY A 133 9.40 3.85 -0.23
C GLY A 133 7.90 3.64 -0.35
N ASP A 134 7.21 3.78 0.77
CA ASP A 134 5.75 3.72 0.83
C ASP A 134 5.16 5.08 0.46
N PHE A 135 4.13 5.07 -0.38
CA PHE A 135 3.41 6.28 -0.80
C PHE A 135 1.93 6.17 -0.43
N PHE A 136 1.34 7.31 -0.16
CA PHE A 136 -0.11 7.47 -0.03
C PHE A 136 -0.52 8.81 -0.64
N ALA A 137 -1.79 8.97 -0.94
CA ALA A 137 -2.36 10.23 -1.38
C ALA A 137 -3.42 10.72 -0.40
N LEU A 138 -3.52 12.04 -0.25
CA LEU A 138 -4.54 12.70 0.55
C LEU A 138 -5.25 13.75 -0.29
N ARG A 139 -6.57 13.86 -0.11
CA ARG A 139 -7.33 14.95 -0.68
C ARG A 139 -7.15 16.21 0.16
N VAL A 140 -6.76 17.29 -0.49
CA VAL A 140 -6.54 18.59 0.15
C VAL A 140 -7.89 19.20 0.53
N ARG A 141 -7.98 19.68 1.75
CA ARG A 141 -9.12 20.46 2.25
C ARG A 141 -8.63 21.85 2.62
N GLY A 142 -9.41 22.87 2.25
CA GLY A 142 -9.08 24.26 2.54
C GLY A 142 -8.01 24.87 1.63
N GLU A 143 -7.68 26.13 1.87
CA GLU A 143 -6.95 27.03 0.99
C GLU A 143 -5.58 27.46 1.52
N SER A 144 -5.12 26.83 2.58
CA SER A 144 -3.91 27.25 3.30
C SER A 144 -2.61 27.16 2.48
N MET A 145 -2.64 26.48 1.33
CA MET A 145 -1.46 26.23 0.48
C MET A 145 -1.60 26.78 -0.95
N LEU A 146 -2.53 27.71 -1.19
CA LEU A 146 -2.80 28.34 -2.49
C LEU A 146 -1.54 28.97 -3.11
N GLY A 147 -0.71 29.65 -2.32
CA GLY A 147 0.48 30.35 -2.80
C GLY A 147 1.58 29.46 -3.39
N VAL A 148 1.49 28.15 -3.17
CA VAL A 148 2.37 27.13 -3.81
C VAL A 148 1.61 26.27 -4.83
N GLY A 149 0.39 26.68 -5.22
CA GLY A 149 -0.38 26.05 -6.27
C GLY A 149 -1.12 24.78 -5.86
N ILE A 150 -1.22 24.48 -4.57
CA ILE A 150 -2.05 23.40 -4.04
C ILE A 150 -3.43 23.96 -3.72
N LEU A 151 -4.46 23.47 -4.41
CA LEU A 151 -5.83 23.93 -4.33
C LEU A 151 -6.71 22.95 -3.52
N PRO A 152 -7.87 23.38 -3.04
CA PRO A 152 -8.88 22.47 -2.54
C PRO A 152 -9.19 21.37 -3.56
N ASP A 153 -9.48 20.18 -3.07
CA ASP A 153 -9.74 18.94 -3.85
C ASP A 153 -8.58 18.35 -4.64
N ASP A 154 -7.41 18.98 -4.67
CA ASP A 154 -6.20 18.35 -5.17
C ASP A 154 -5.87 17.06 -4.39
N LEU A 155 -5.25 16.08 -5.06
CA LEU A 155 -4.63 14.96 -4.42
C LEU A 155 -3.13 15.22 -4.26
N VAL A 156 -2.64 15.30 -3.03
CA VAL A 156 -1.20 15.36 -2.75
C VAL A 156 -0.67 13.94 -2.61
N VAL A 157 0.33 13.60 -3.43
CA VAL A 157 1.07 12.34 -3.32
C VAL A 157 2.19 12.52 -2.31
N VAL A 158 2.23 11.67 -1.32
CA VAL A 158 3.08 11.78 -0.14
C VAL A 158 3.97 10.56 -0.03
N ARG A 159 5.28 10.77 0.04
CA ARG A 159 6.23 9.73 0.44
C ARG A 159 6.27 9.66 1.96
N ARG A 160 6.00 8.50 2.50
CA ARG A 160 5.99 8.24 3.95
C ARG A 160 7.38 8.40 4.54
N GLN A 161 7.54 9.30 5.49
CA GLN A 161 8.77 9.53 6.26
C GLN A 161 8.45 10.37 7.48
N GLN A 162 9.20 10.18 8.56
CA GLN A 162 9.01 10.92 9.82
C GLN A 162 9.87 12.18 9.95
N THR A 163 10.68 12.48 8.94
CA THR A 163 11.59 13.63 8.96
C THR A 163 11.39 14.49 7.73
N ALA A 164 11.64 15.78 7.87
CA ALA A 164 11.59 16.74 6.77
C ALA A 164 12.69 17.79 6.91
N ASN A 165 13.09 18.39 5.76
CA ASN A 165 13.99 19.51 5.72
C ASN A 165 13.21 20.83 5.61
N ASN A 166 13.87 21.93 5.98
CA ASN A 166 13.27 23.26 5.86
C ASN A 166 12.87 23.56 4.42
N GLY A 167 11.66 24.07 4.25
CA GLY A 167 11.09 24.41 2.95
C GLY A 167 10.38 23.25 2.25
N GLU A 168 10.46 22.02 2.76
CA GLU A 168 9.70 20.90 2.21
C GLU A 168 8.22 21.00 2.60
N ILE A 169 7.34 20.65 1.65
CA ILE A 169 5.91 20.54 1.91
C ILE A 169 5.67 19.16 2.51
N VAL A 170 5.03 19.13 3.65
CA VAL A 170 4.75 17.91 4.41
C VAL A 170 3.27 17.74 4.70
N VAL A 171 2.87 16.51 4.92
CA VAL A 171 1.66 16.18 5.65
C VAL A 171 2.05 15.92 7.09
N ALA A 172 1.47 16.67 8.00
CA ALA A 172 1.69 16.53 9.43
C ALA A 172 0.36 16.29 10.15
N LEU A 173 0.39 15.45 11.17
CA LEU A 173 -0.72 15.21 12.07
C LEU A 173 -0.59 16.14 13.28
N ILE A 174 -1.67 16.84 13.63
CA ILE A 174 -1.79 17.68 14.81
C ILE A 174 -3.04 17.23 15.55
N GLY A 175 -2.88 16.64 16.73
CA GLY A 175 -3.99 15.92 17.36
C GLY A 175 -4.52 14.83 16.43
N ASP A 176 -5.79 14.94 16.02
CA ASP A 176 -6.46 13.98 15.15
C ASP A 176 -6.62 14.47 13.69
N GLU A 177 -6.00 15.60 13.33
CA GLU A 177 -6.18 16.19 12.02
C GLU A 177 -4.87 16.22 11.21
N ALA A 178 -4.92 15.69 9.98
CA ALA A 178 -3.83 15.81 9.02
C ALA A 178 -3.89 17.16 8.30
N THR A 179 -2.74 17.84 8.20
CA THR A 179 -2.61 19.12 7.51
C THR A 179 -1.44 19.15 6.55
N VAL A 180 -1.58 19.88 5.45
CA VAL A 180 -0.51 20.12 4.48
C VAL A 180 0.08 21.51 4.74
N LYS A 181 1.39 21.57 5.02
CA LYS A 181 2.11 22.81 5.32
C LYS A 181 3.56 22.74 4.86
N THR A 182 4.20 23.90 4.78
CA THR A 182 5.65 23.97 4.60
C THR A 182 6.34 23.78 5.94
N PHE A 183 7.23 22.81 6.02
CA PHE A 183 7.99 22.51 7.23
C PHE A 183 9.12 23.52 7.43
N LYS A 184 9.24 24.04 8.65
CA LYS A 184 10.35 24.90 9.06
C LYS A 184 10.80 24.52 10.47
N LYS A 185 12.09 24.26 10.61
CA LYS A 185 12.76 24.04 11.91
C LYS A 185 13.80 25.13 12.12
N GLN A 186 13.68 25.89 13.19
CA GLN A 186 14.60 26.98 13.53
C GLN A 186 14.79 27.03 15.04
N ASN A 187 16.03 27.08 15.51
CA ASN A 187 16.39 27.15 16.95
C ASN A 187 15.80 26.03 17.80
N GLY A 188 15.59 24.85 17.21
CA GLY A 188 14.96 23.70 17.89
C GLY A 188 13.43 23.69 17.85
N GLU A 189 12.81 24.77 17.44
CA GLU A 189 11.36 24.86 17.28
C GLU A 189 10.92 24.42 15.87
N ILE A 190 9.79 23.76 15.79
CA ILE A 190 9.16 23.31 14.54
C ILE A 190 7.95 24.20 14.27
N TRP A 191 7.87 24.69 13.04
CA TRP A 191 6.77 25.49 12.54
C TRP A 191 6.21 24.87 11.28
N LEU A 192 4.89 24.85 11.15
CA LEU A 192 4.16 24.45 9.98
C LEU A 192 3.57 25.71 9.32
N LEU A 193 4.21 26.13 8.23
CA LEU A 193 3.91 27.40 7.59
C LEU A 193 2.87 27.21 6.49
N PRO A 194 1.77 27.97 6.50
CA PRO A 194 0.87 28.05 5.34
C PRO A 194 1.53 28.82 4.19
N ALA A 195 1.06 28.58 2.99
CA ALA A 195 1.38 29.35 1.79
C ALA A 195 0.16 30.18 1.35
N ASN A 196 -0.52 30.77 2.30
CA ASN A 196 -1.63 31.70 2.12
C ASN A 196 -1.60 32.70 3.28
N PRO A 197 -1.54 34.04 3.01
CA PRO A 197 -1.44 35.06 4.05
C PRO A 197 -2.64 35.13 5.01
N ASP A 198 -3.78 34.58 4.60
CA ASP A 198 -4.98 34.55 5.45
C ASP A 198 -4.90 33.52 6.57
N TYR A 199 -3.85 32.68 6.57
CA TYR A 199 -3.63 31.62 7.53
C TYR A 199 -2.40 31.91 8.38
N GLN A 200 -2.48 31.60 9.67
CA GLN A 200 -1.34 31.76 10.60
C GLN A 200 -0.45 30.52 10.62
N PRO A 201 0.87 30.69 10.86
CA PRO A 201 1.76 29.61 11.18
C PRO A 201 1.28 28.78 12.37
N ILE A 202 1.45 27.46 12.30
CA ILE A 202 1.06 26.53 13.36
C ILE A 202 2.31 26.10 14.10
N ASP A 203 2.25 26.07 15.43
CA ASP A 203 3.28 25.49 16.28
C ASP A 203 3.32 23.97 16.07
N GLY A 204 4.44 23.49 15.57
CA GLY A 204 4.63 22.08 15.20
C GLY A 204 5.33 21.24 16.27
N ARG A 205 5.48 21.71 17.52
CA ARG A 205 6.20 20.98 18.57
C ARG A 205 5.58 19.62 18.88
N GLU A 206 4.27 19.52 18.78
CA GLU A 206 3.52 18.27 19.02
C GLU A 206 3.03 17.61 17.73
N CYS A 207 3.52 18.06 16.57
CA CYS A 207 3.11 17.46 15.31
C CYS A 207 3.90 16.17 15.00
N GLU A 208 3.24 15.21 14.40
CA GLU A 208 3.87 14.05 13.80
C GLU A 208 3.97 14.26 12.27
N VAL A 209 5.18 14.23 11.73
CA VAL A 209 5.36 14.27 10.27
C VAL A 209 5.01 12.89 9.69
N LEU A 210 3.95 12.84 8.88
CA LEU A 210 3.49 11.61 8.23
C LEU A 210 4.24 11.34 6.92
N GLY A 211 4.67 12.40 6.23
CA GLY A 211 5.45 12.28 5.02
C GLY A 211 5.67 13.60 4.29
N LYS A 212 6.49 13.51 3.24
CA LYS A 212 6.82 14.62 2.34
C LYS A 212 5.95 14.56 1.09
N VAL A 213 5.35 15.67 0.71
CA VAL A 213 4.66 15.82 -0.57
C VAL A 213 5.66 15.76 -1.71
N VAL A 214 5.43 14.88 -2.68
CA VAL A 214 6.31 14.65 -3.84
C VAL A 214 5.64 15.00 -5.16
N ALA A 215 4.31 15.07 -5.19
CA ALA A 215 3.53 15.50 -6.35
C ALA A 215 2.15 16.02 -5.93
N VAL A 216 1.52 16.75 -6.83
CA VAL A 216 0.12 17.18 -6.75
C VAL A 216 -0.57 16.70 -8.02
N VAL A 217 -1.73 16.06 -7.86
CA VAL A 217 -2.55 15.57 -8.97
C VAL A 217 -3.89 16.28 -8.90
N ARG A 218 -4.26 16.92 -10.00
CA ARG A 218 -5.55 17.60 -10.17
C ARG A 218 -6.30 17.00 -11.34
N GLN A 219 -7.55 16.67 -11.11
CA GLN A 219 -8.48 16.19 -12.13
C GLN A 219 -9.47 17.29 -12.46
N TYR A 220 -9.78 17.47 -13.76
CA TYR A 220 -10.72 18.46 -14.27
C TYR A 220 -11.96 17.79 -14.84
#